data_ae5f73d7e6c0d64468a281ab366221ce
#
_entry.id   ae5f73d7e6c0d64468a281ab366221ce
#
_cell.length_a   1.000
_cell.length_b   1.000
_cell.length_c   1.000
_cell.angle_alpha   90.00
_cell.angle_beta   90.00
_cell.angle_gamma   90.00
#
_symmetry.space_group_name_H-M   'P 1'
#
loop_
_entity.id
_entity.type
_entity.pdbx_description
1 polymer ?
#
loop_
_entity_poly.entity_id
_entity_poly.type
_entity_poly.pdbx_seq_one_letter_code
_entity_poly.pdbx_strand_id
1 'polypeptide(L)'
;MTGGLTPSQTVGPFLSLVLPWPDGPFVVEESDPDAIRIFGVVYDGSGVPVGDALIETWQADPDGYFNHPDDPREKATVPLEGPLDRGLRSAAPPGGPDFRGFGRCPTGADGTYHIVTRRPGPVPTADGTPQAPHIDVSVFARGLLNRVITRIYFPEEDVANAADPVLNSVPAERRATLIAEPAEGGYRFDVRLQGAHETVFFAI
;
A
#
# COMPACT_ATOMS: atom_id res chain seq x y z
N MET A 1 34.18 7.91 1.55
CA MET A 1 33.76 6.86 2.50
C MET A 1 32.34 6.49 2.12
N THR A 2 32.14 5.35 1.49
CA THR A 2 30.80 4.80 1.29
C THR A 2 30.33 4.25 2.63
N GLY A 3 29.45 4.98 3.30
CA GLY A 3 28.79 4.48 4.51
C GLY A 3 28.07 3.15 4.18
N GLY A 4 28.27 2.13 5.01
CA GLY A 4 27.50 0.89 4.89
C GLY A 4 26.02 1.17 5.12
N LEU A 5 25.16 0.30 4.60
CA LEU A 5 23.72 0.35 4.89
C LEU A 5 23.48 0.15 6.39
N THR A 6 22.50 0.84 6.93
CA THR A 6 22.04 0.59 8.30
C THR A 6 21.57 -0.86 8.41
N PRO A 7 22.03 -1.63 9.43
CA PRO A 7 21.56 -2.99 9.65
C PRO A 7 20.03 -3.04 9.84
N SER A 8 19.43 -4.12 9.38
CA SER A 8 18.02 -4.38 9.62
C SER A 8 17.72 -4.48 11.11
N GLN A 9 16.63 -3.88 11.55
CA GLN A 9 16.19 -3.86 12.93
C GLN A 9 14.70 -4.22 13.00
N THR A 10 14.32 -4.96 14.03
CA THR A 10 12.91 -5.16 14.31
C THR A 10 12.25 -3.84 14.72
N VAL A 11 10.97 -3.69 14.40
CA VAL A 11 10.18 -2.58 14.93
C VAL A 11 10.09 -2.69 16.45
N GLY A 12 10.35 -1.58 17.13
CA GLY A 12 10.24 -1.52 18.59
C GLY A 12 8.79 -1.39 19.07
N PRO A 13 8.54 -1.49 20.38
CA PRO A 13 7.20 -1.41 20.95
C PRO A 13 6.51 -0.06 20.76
N PHE A 14 7.26 0.96 20.39
CA PHE A 14 6.73 2.31 20.12
C PHE A 14 6.13 2.48 18.72
N LEU A 15 6.25 1.49 17.83
CA LEU A 15 5.70 1.54 16.49
C LEU A 15 4.21 1.95 16.52
N SER A 16 3.41 1.25 17.33
CA SER A 16 1.98 1.47 17.45
C SER A 16 1.59 2.78 18.17
N LEU A 17 2.53 3.42 18.85
CA LEU A 17 2.30 4.67 19.60
C LEU A 17 2.64 5.92 18.80
N VAL A 18 3.63 5.84 17.90
CA VAL A 18 4.23 7.02 17.26
C VAL A 18 3.87 7.12 15.78
N LEU A 19 3.76 6.00 15.08
CA LEU A 19 3.55 6.00 13.63
C LEU A 19 2.08 6.16 13.18
N PRO A 20 1.06 5.63 13.89
CA PRO A 20 -0.34 5.86 13.53
C PRO A 20 -0.76 7.31 13.75
N TRP A 21 -1.62 7.82 12.89
CA TRP A 21 -2.35 9.08 13.10
C TRP A 21 -3.81 8.88 12.65
N PRO A 22 -4.77 9.69 13.14
CA PRO A 22 -6.21 9.49 12.91
C PRO A 22 -6.59 9.36 11.43
N ASP A 23 -5.99 10.18 10.56
CA ASP A 23 -6.29 10.21 9.12
C ASP A 23 -5.40 9.24 8.31
N GLY A 24 -4.60 8.41 8.99
CA GLY A 24 -3.68 7.48 8.34
C GLY A 24 -4.34 6.53 7.34
N PRO A 25 -5.46 5.89 7.69
CA PRO A 25 -6.16 4.98 6.79
C PRO A 25 -6.83 5.65 5.59
N PHE A 26 -7.02 6.98 5.62
CA PHE A 26 -7.79 7.69 4.61
C PHE A 26 -6.85 8.34 3.59
N VAL A 27 -6.66 7.69 2.45
CA VAL A 27 -5.96 8.26 1.29
C VAL A 27 -6.83 9.34 0.63
N VAL A 28 -8.14 9.15 0.70
CA VAL A 28 -9.20 10.12 0.37
C VAL A 28 -10.22 10.16 1.50
N GLU A 29 -11.10 11.14 1.51
CA GLU A 29 -12.22 11.18 2.45
C GLU A 29 -13.22 10.04 2.20
N GLU A 30 -13.86 9.53 3.24
CA GLU A 30 -14.92 8.50 3.11
C GLU A 30 -16.13 8.99 2.29
N SER A 31 -16.34 10.30 2.24
CA SER A 31 -17.39 10.94 1.45
C SER A 31 -17.09 11.05 -0.03
N ASP A 32 -15.89 10.71 -0.45
CA ASP A 32 -15.47 10.73 -1.84
C ASP A 32 -16.33 9.74 -2.67
N PRO A 33 -17.00 10.20 -3.75
CA PRO A 33 -17.90 9.34 -4.53
C PRO A 33 -17.19 8.18 -5.23
N ASP A 34 -15.86 8.30 -5.47
CA ASP A 34 -15.04 7.28 -6.11
C ASP A 34 -14.22 6.48 -5.09
N ALA A 35 -14.49 6.65 -3.79
CA ALA A 35 -13.79 5.93 -2.75
C ALA A 35 -14.08 4.44 -2.82
N ILE A 36 -13.02 3.64 -2.68
CA ILE A 36 -13.07 2.20 -2.43
C ILE A 36 -12.45 1.91 -1.07
N ARG A 37 -12.91 0.85 -0.43
CA ARG A 37 -12.32 0.38 0.83
C ARG A 37 -11.57 -0.92 0.58
N ILE A 38 -10.31 -0.95 0.99
CA ILE A 38 -9.50 -2.16 1.11
C ILE A 38 -9.48 -2.54 2.59
N PHE A 39 -9.80 -3.77 2.91
CA PHE A 39 -9.78 -4.24 4.30
C PHE A 39 -9.38 -5.70 4.38
N GLY A 40 -8.89 -6.12 5.53
CA GLY A 40 -8.47 -7.50 5.72
C GLY A 40 -7.92 -7.73 7.11
N VAL A 41 -7.30 -8.89 7.28
CA VAL A 41 -6.66 -9.32 8.52
C VAL A 41 -5.22 -9.71 8.23
N VAL A 42 -4.31 -9.33 9.12
CA VAL A 42 -2.93 -9.82 9.09
C VAL A 42 -2.85 -11.07 9.96
N TYR A 43 -2.34 -12.17 9.40
CA TYR A 43 -2.17 -13.45 10.09
C TYR A 43 -0.69 -13.84 10.19
N ASP A 44 -0.32 -14.43 11.29
CA ASP A 44 0.98 -15.09 11.46
C ASP A 44 1.01 -16.49 10.80
N GLY A 45 2.15 -17.20 10.92
CA GLY A 45 2.33 -18.54 10.36
C GLY A 45 1.47 -19.65 11.01
N SER A 46 0.86 -19.37 12.17
CA SER A 46 -0.06 -20.26 12.85
C SER A 46 -1.53 -19.96 12.52
N GLY A 47 -1.78 -18.92 11.70
CA GLY A 47 -3.12 -18.45 11.37
C GLY A 47 -3.75 -17.59 12.47
N VAL A 48 -2.96 -17.13 13.43
CA VAL A 48 -3.41 -16.23 14.50
C VAL A 48 -3.34 -14.77 14.01
N PRO A 49 -4.39 -13.96 14.24
CA PRO A 49 -4.37 -12.55 13.89
C PRO A 49 -3.25 -11.78 14.62
N VAL A 50 -2.59 -10.87 13.90
CA VAL A 50 -1.50 -10.03 14.40
C VAL A 50 -2.04 -8.65 14.75
N GLY A 51 -2.27 -8.40 16.04
CA GLY A 51 -2.90 -7.17 16.55
C GLY A 51 -1.95 -5.97 16.73
N ASP A 52 -0.69 -6.08 16.31
CA ASP A 52 0.32 -5.04 16.41
C ASP A 52 1.13 -4.85 15.11
N ALA A 53 0.52 -5.20 13.99
CA ALA A 53 1.07 -4.89 12.68
C ALA A 53 0.73 -3.45 12.27
N LEU A 54 1.49 -2.92 11.33
CA LEU A 54 1.24 -1.67 10.65
C LEU A 54 1.25 -1.92 9.15
N ILE A 55 0.17 -1.54 8.50
CA ILE A 55 0.03 -1.58 7.04
C ILE A 55 0.29 -0.19 6.49
N GLU A 56 1.21 -0.08 5.55
CA GLU A 56 1.40 1.10 4.73
C GLU A 56 1.08 0.78 3.28
N THR A 57 0.38 1.68 2.62
CA THR A 57 0.05 1.57 1.20
C THR A 57 0.64 2.73 0.43
N TRP A 58 1.08 2.46 -0.78
CA TRP A 58 1.52 3.45 -1.75
C TRP A 58 0.93 3.12 -3.11
N GLN A 59 0.37 4.10 -3.79
CA GLN A 59 -0.29 3.89 -5.06
C GLN A 59 -0.27 5.12 -5.96
N ALA A 60 -0.43 4.88 -7.25
CA ALA A 60 -0.75 5.92 -8.22
C ALA A 60 -2.21 6.39 -8.05
N ASP A 61 -2.51 7.57 -8.56
CA ASP A 61 -3.87 8.08 -8.69
C ASP A 61 -4.65 7.33 -9.82
N PRO A 62 -5.95 7.59 -10.03
CA PRO A 62 -6.72 6.96 -11.09
C PRO A 62 -6.18 7.16 -12.51
N ASP A 63 -5.39 8.20 -12.73
CA ASP A 63 -4.74 8.48 -14.03
C ASP A 63 -3.36 7.80 -14.14
N GLY A 64 -2.93 7.08 -13.09
CA GLY A 64 -1.67 6.35 -13.06
C GLY A 64 -0.46 7.20 -12.64
N TYR A 65 -0.64 8.40 -12.06
CA TYR A 65 0.46 9.25 -11.59
C TYR A 65 0.72 9.05 -10.10
N PHE A 66 2.00 9.00 -9.74
CA PHE A 66 2.40 9.04 -8.34
C PHE A 66 2.46 10.47 -7.81
N ASN A 67 2.05 10.64 -6.59
CA ASN A 67 2.26 11.88 -5.86
C ASN A 67 3.70 11.97 -5.33
N HIS A 68 4.66 12.07 -6.24
CA HIS A 68 6.07 12.13 -5.91
C HIS A 68 6.83 13.07 -6.85
N PRO A 69 7.77 13.89 -6.35
CA PRO A 69 8.56 14.81 -7.16
C PRO A 69 9.35 14.13 -8.29
N ASP A 70 9.69 12.85 -8.10
CA ASP A 70 10.47 12.07 -9.08
C ASP A 70 9.58 11.35 -10.10
N ASP A 71 8.24 11.52 -10.07
CA ASP A 71 7.41 11.01 -11.16
C ASP A 71 7.75 11.83 -12.42
N PRO A 72 8.32 11.20 -13.47
CA PRO A 72 8.80 11.91 -14.65
C PRO A 72 7.67 12.51 -15.49
N ARG A 73 6.42 12.20 -15.16
CA ARG A 73 5.24 12.69 -15.82
C ARG A 73 4.75 13.93 -15.08
N GLU A 74 4.99 15.11 -15.65
CA GLU A 74 4.55 16.37 -15.07
C GLU A 74 3.01 16.43 -14.98
N LYS A 75 2.44 16.16 -13.82
CA LYS A 75 1.20 16.82 -13.41
C LYS A 75 1.57 18.21 -12.93
N ALA A 76 0.82 19.22 -13.35
CA ALA A 76 1.04 20.59 -12.90
C ALA A 76 1.13 20.64 -11.37
N THR A 77 2.35 20.71 -10.86
CA THR A 77 2.62 20.80 -9.43
C THR A 77 2.15 22.17 -8.97
N VAL A 78 1.19 22.20 -8.06
CA VAL A 78 0.96 23.40 -7.26
C VAL A 78 2.22 23.58 -6.39
N PRO A 79 2.94 24.72 -6.50
CA PRO A 79 4.13 24.95 -5.70
C PRO A 79 3.80 24.79 -4.21
N LEU A 80 4.64 24.07 -3.50
CA LEU A 80 4.61 23.99 -2.03
C LEU A 80 5.08 25.35 -1.45
N GLU A 81 4.30 26.39 -1.61
CA GLU A 81 4.54 27.67 -0.97
C GLU A 81 3.71 27.75 0.33
N GLY A 82 4.38 27.49 1.44
CA GLY A 82 3.84 27.72 2.77
C GLY A 82 4.88 27.45 3.87
N PRO A 83 4.87 28.22 4.96
CA PRO A 83 5.84 28.04 6.04
C PRO A 83 5.67 26.67 6.70
N LEU A 84 6.80 26.03 7.00
CA LEU A 84 6.95 24.70 7.61
C LEU A 84 6.39 24.58 9.05
N ASP A 85 5.67 25.56 9.56
CA ASP A 85 5.24 25.65 10.95
C ASP A 85 3.79 25.19 11.24
N ARG A 86 3.07 24.73 10.23
CA ARG A 86 1.76 24.11 10.46
C ARG A 86 1.94 22.64 10.70
N GLY A 87 2.05 22.32 11.98
CA GLY A 87 2.27 20.98 12.47
C GLY A 87 1.53 19.91 11.68
N LEU A 88 2.30 18.95 11.15
CA LEU A 88 1.93 17.61 10.61
C LEU A 88 0.61 17.50 9.80
N ARG A 89 0.06 18.57 9.31
CA ARG A 89 -0.97 18.54 8.28
C ARG A 89 -0.23 18.44 6.96
N SER A 90 -0.27 17.25 6.39
CA SER A 90 0.18 16.96 5.04
C SER A 90 -0.26 18.07 4.11
N ALA A 91 0.69 18.71 3.43
CA ALA A 91 0.37 19.52 2.26
C ALA A 91 -0.39 18.60 1.28
N ALA A 92 -1.48 19.10 0.71
CA ALA A 92 -2.27 18.34 -0.25
C ALA A 92 -1.37 17.87 -1.40
N PRO A 93 -1.36 16.58 -1.70
CA PRO A 93 -0.50 16.01 -2.71
C PRO A 93 -0.98 16.29 -4.14
N PRO A 94 -0.11 16.17 -5.15
CA PRO A 94 -0.53 16.12 -6.56
C PRO A 94 -1.43 14.91 -6.80
N GLY A 95 -2.51 15.08 -7.50
CA GLY A 95 -3.58 14.08 -7.67
C GLY A 95 -4.96 14.72 -7.47
N GLY A 96 -4.94 16.03 -7.24
CA GLY A 96 -6.07 16.82 -6.76
C GLY A 96 -5.85 17.13 -5.28
N PRO A 97 -6.51 18.16 -4.74
CA PRO A 97 -6.30 18.61 -3.37
C PRO A 97 -6.57 17.53 -2.31
N ASP A 98 -7.14 16.40 -2.70
CA ASP A 98 -7.73 15.43 -1.79
C ASP A 98 -7.16 13.99 -1.94
N PHE A 99 -6.12 13.74 -2.77
CA PHE A 99 -5.52 12.42 -2.96
C PHE A 99 -4.04 12.36 -2.54
N ARG A 100 -3.71 11.58 -1.51
CA ARG A 100 -2.33 11.46 -0.99
C ARG A 100 -1.48 10.40 -1.67
N GLY A 101 -2.08 9.35 -2.21
CA GLY A 101 -1.39 8.16 -2.69
C GLY A 101 -0.77 7.28 -1.60
N PHE A 102 -0.69 7.75 -0.35
CA PHE A 102 -0.14 7.06 0.81
C PHE A 102 -1.19 6.87 1.90
N GLY A 103 -1.33 5.64 2.37
CA GLY A 103 -2.17 5.28 3.51
C GLY A 103 -1.37 4.55 4.58
N ARG A 104 -1.80 4.64 5.84
CA ARG A 104 -1.21 3.91 6.96
C ARG A 104 -2.27 3.53 7.97
N CYS A 105 -2.37 2.24 8.28
CA CYS A 105 -3.32 1.70 9.24
C CYS A 105 -2.65 0.72 10.19
N PRO A 106 -2.69 0.94 11.51
CA PRO A 106 -2.34 -0.09 12.47
C PRO A 106 -3.43 -1.17 12.46
N THR A 107 -3.06 -2.42 12.75
CA THR A 107 -4.07 -3.46 12.97
C THR A 107 -4.77 -3.29 14.32
N GLY A 108 -6.06 -3.61 14.36
CA GLY A 108 -6.80 -3.79 15.59
C GLY A 108 -6.32 -5.03 16.36
N ALA A 109 -6.79 -5.19 17.60
CA ALA A 109 -6.44 -6.35 18.44
C ALA A 109 -6.80 -7.70 17.80
N ASP A 110 -7.75 -7.71 16.89
CA ASP A 110 -8.18 -8.84 16.07
C ASP A 110 -7.44 -8.96 14.74
N GLY A 111 -6.36 -8.20 14.54
CA GLY A 111 -5.56 -8.19 13.32
C GLY A 111 -6.18 -7.45 12.14
N THR A 112 -7.36 -6.86 12.29
CA THR A 112 -8.04 -6.16 11.20
C THR A 112 -7.39 -4.84 10.84
N TYR A 113 -7.42 -4.48 9.56
CA TYR A 113 -7.02 -3.18 9.04
C TYR A 113 -7.96 -2.71 7.93
N HIS A 114 -7.91 -1.45 7.59
CA HIS A 114 -8.58 -0.91 6.42
C HIS A 114 -7.85 0.31 5.84
N ILE A 115 -8.03 0.53 4.56
CA ILE A 115 -7.57 1.73 3.82
C ILE A 115 -8.73 2.21 2.96
N VAL A 116 -9.01 3.50 2.99
CA VAL A 116 -9.99 4.16 2.12
C VAL A 116 -9.22 4.93 1.06
N THR A 117 -9.44 4.59 -0.20
CA THR A 117 -8.68 5.14 -1.32
C THR A 117 -9.51 5.18 -2.59
N ARG A 118 -8.96 5.68 -3.70
CA ARG A 118 -9.50 5.49 -5.06
C ARG A 118 -8.77 4.34 -5.74
N ARG A 119 -9.43 3.71 -6.71
CA ARG A 119 -8.79 2.72 -7.55
C ARG A 119 -7.64 3.35 -8.33
N PRO A 120 -6.41 2.82 -8.29
CA PRO A 120 -5.30 3.34 -9.07
C PRO A 120 -5.51 3.08 -10.56
N GLY A 121 -4.90 3.93 -11.39
CA GLY A 121 -4.74 3.66 -12.81
C GLY A 121 -3.52 2.78 -13.10
N PRO A 122 -3.36 2.32 -14.37
CA PRO A 122 -2.20 1.58 -14.79
C PRO A 122 -0.95 2.46 -14.77
N VAL A 123 0.19 1.89 -14.38
CA VAL A 123 1.46 2.61 -14.25
C VAL A 123 2.38 2.21 -15.42
N PRO A 124 2.81 3.15 -16.30
CA PRO A 124 3.74 2.84 -17.36
C PRO A 124 5.10 2.48 -16.80
N THR A 125 5.76 1.49 -17.44
CA THR A 125 7.16 1.15 -17.15
C THR A 125 8.09 1.83 -18.15
N ALA A 126 9.39 1.79 -17.88
CA ALA A 126 10.40 2.38 -18.77
C ALA A 126 10.46 1.74 -20.17
N ASP A 127 10.03 0.48 -20.30
CA ASP A 127 9.94 -0.24 -21.57
C ASP A 127 8.60 -0.05 -22.29
N GLY A 128 7.69 0.71 -21.69
CA GLY A 128 6.38 1.03 -22.26
C GLY A 128 5.29 -0.01 -21.98
N THR A 129 5.60 -1.14 -21.33
CA THR A 129 4.60 -2.12 -20.92
C THR A 129 3.90 -1.62 -19.64
N PRO A 130 2.60 -1.31 -19.63
CA PRO A 130 1.95 -0.81 -18.42
C PRO A 130 1.86 -1.92 -17.35
N GLN A 131 2.14 -1.56 -16.11
CA GLN A 131 1.74 -2.37 -14.97
C GLN A 131 0.24 -2.24 -14.76
N ALA A 132 -0.42 -3.32 -14.39
CA ALA A 132 -1.82 -3.30 -14.02
C ALA A 132 -2.09 -2.35 -12.84
N PRO A 133 -3.31 -1.83 -12.69
CA PRO A 133 -3.71 -1.12 -11.48
C PRO A 133 -3.39 -1.91 -10.22
N HIS A 134 -2.58 -1.36 -9.32
CA HIS A 134 -2.14 -2.03 -8.11
C HIS A 134 -1.86 -1.05 -6.97
N ILE A 135 -1.86 -1.58 -5.76
CA ILE A 135 -1.45 -0.87 -4.55
C ILE A 135 -0.23 -1.58 -3.98
N ASP A 136 0.88 -0.88 -3.82
CA ASP A 136 2.05 -1.39 -3.10
C ASP A 136 1.76 -1.38 -1.60
N VAL A 137 2.11 -2.45 -0.91
CA VAL A 137 1.86 -2.64 0.52
C VAL A 137 3.14 -2.97 1.26
N SER A 138 3.45 -2.22 2.30
CA SER A 138 4.48 -2.55 3.27
C SER A 138 3.84 -3.00 4.58
N VAL A 139 4.30 -4.13 5.11
CA VAL A 139 3.82 -4.67 6.39
C VAL A 139 4.95 -4.67 7.40
N PHE A 140 4.69 -4.09 8.55
CA PHE A 140 5.59 -4.08 9.70
C PHE A 140 4.90 -4.81 10.86
N ALA A 141 5.63 -5.61 11.59
CA ALA A 141 5.14 -6.29 12.79
C ALA A 141 6.29 -6.64 13.73
N ARG A 142 5.98 -6.89 15.00
CA ARG A 142 6.96 -7.43 15.94
C ARG A 142 7.53 -8.74 15.42
N GLY A 143 8.84 -8.92 15.62
CA GLY A 143 9.54 -10.12 15.17
C GLY A 143 10.02 -10.10 13.73
N LEU A 144 9.53 -9.21 12.89
CA LEU A 144 10.08 -8.97 11.56
C LEU A 144 11.35 -8.12 11.67
N LEU A 145 12.46 -8.58 11.08
CA LEU A 145 13.70 -7.82 11.00
C LEU A 145 13.65 -6.76 9.89
N ASN A 146 12.87 -7.05 8.85
CA ASN A 146 12.62 -6.14 7.73
C ASN A 146 11.11 -6.03 7.56
N ARG A 147 10.63 -4.89 7.01
CA ARG A 147 9.28 -4.86 6.46
C ARG A 147 9.18 -5.88 5.33
N VAL A 148 8.04 -6.51 5.19
CA VAL A 148 7.73 -7.31 4.00
C VAL A 148 6.88 -6.49 3.05
N ILE A 149 7.10 -6.68 1.75
CA ILE A 149 6.50 -5.85 0.70
C ILE A 149 5.69 -6.77 -0.21
N THR A 150 4.45 -6.38 -0.48
CA THR A 150 3.55 -7.08 -1.39
C THR A 150 2.77 -6.08 -2.25
N ARG A 151 1.90 -6.59 -3.11
CA ARG A 151 1.00 -5.81 -3.95
C ARG A 151 -0.42 -6.32 -3.84
N ILE A 152 -1.37 -5.42 -3.98
CA ILE A 152 -2.79 -5.73 -4.14
C ILE A 152 -3.17 -5.44 -5.58
N TYR A 153 -3.65 -6.44 -6.31
CA TYR A 153 -4.24 -6.33 -7.63
C TYR A 153 -5.75 -6.47 -7.55
N PHE A 154 -6.45 -5.99 -8.56
CA PHE A 154 -7.90 -5.98 -8.60
C PHE A 154 -8.43 -7.10 -9.51
N PRO A 155 -9.45 -7.86 -9.08
CA PRO A 155 -9.95 -9.02 -9.82
C PRO A 155 -10.60 -8.66 -11.16
N GLU A 156 -11.13 -7.44 -11.30
CA GLU A 156 -11.78 -6.99 -12.54
C GLU A 156 -10.78 -6.61 -13.65
N GLU A 157 -9.48 -6.55 -13.31
CA GLU A 157 -8.41 -6.17 -14.24
C GLU A 157 -7.75 -7.39 -14.92
N ASP A 158 -8.53 -8.41 -15.25
CA ASP A 158 -8.03 -9.69 -15.79
C ASP A 158 -7.04 -9.50 -16.95
N VAL A 159 -7.35 -8.64 -17.91
CA VAL A 159 -6.51 -8.40 -19.09
C VAL A 159 -5.21 -7.69 -18.71
N ALA A 160 -5.30 -6.67 -17.85
CA ALA A 160 -4.13 -5.93 -17.38
C ALA A 160 -3.26 -6.81 -16.48
N ASN A 161 -3.86 -7.58 -15.56
CA ASN A 161 -3.19 -8.53 -14.70
C ASN A 161 -2.44 -9.60 -15.50
N ALA A 162 -3.04 -10.13 -16.57
CA ALA A 162 -2.41 -11.11 -17.44
C ALA A 162 -1.19 -10.55 -18.20
N ALA A 163 -1.12 -9.23 -18.40
CA ALA A 163 -0.02 -8.55 -19.08
C ALA A 163 1.01 -7.96 -18.10
N ASP A 164 0.71 -7.87 -16.80
CA ASP A 164 1.56 -7.21 -15.80
C ASP A 164 2.91 -7.95 -15.63
N PRO A 165 4.05 -7.28 -15.84
CA PRO A 165 5.35 -7.94 -15.78
C PRO A 165 5.72 -8.41 -14.35
N VAL A 166 5.27 -7.69 -13.31
CA VAL A 166 5.57 -8.05 -11.91
C VAL A 166 4.71 -9.22 -11.48
N LEU A 167 3.41 -9.20 -11.75
CA LEU A 167 2.52 -10.33 -11.44
C LEU A 167 2.93 -11.58 -12.22
N ASN A 168 3.39 -11.43 -13.46
CA ASN A 168 3.88 -12.54 -14.28
C ASN A 168 5.23 -13.11 -13.84
N SER A 169 6.02 -12.38 -13.05
CA SER A 169 7.24 -12.92 -12.41
C SER A 169 6.93 -13.89 -11.27
N VAL A 170 5.68 -13.87 -10.75
CA VAL A 170 5.22 -14.76 -9.69
C VAL A 170 4.73 -16.08 -10.27
N PRO A 171 5.09 -17.26 -9.68
CA PRO A 171 4.54 -18.55 -10.07
C PRO A 171 3.02 -18.54 -10.14
N ALA A 172 2.44 -19.10 -11.18
CA ALA A 172 1.01 -18.99 -11.48
C ALA A 172 0.10 -19.41 -10.31
N GLU A 173 0.49 -20.49 -9.61
CA GLU A 173 -0.23 -21.01 -8.45
C GLU A 173 -0.19 -20.11 -7.21
N ARG A 174 0.69 -19.10 -7.20
CA ARG A 174 0.83 -18.15 -6.10
C ARG A 174 0.19 -16.78 -6.39
N ARG A 175 -0.11 -16.48 -7.67
CA ARG A 175 -0.63 -15.16 -8.09
C ARG A 175 -1.94 -14.79 -7.40
N ALA A 176 -2.80 -15.78 -7.12
CA ALA A 176 -4.05 -15.56 -6.41
C ALA A 176 -3.87 -14.91 -5.03
N THR A 177 -2.71 -15.07 -4.39
CA THR A 177 -2.43 -14.44 -3.09
C THR A 177 -2.21 -12.92 -3.19
N LEU A 178 -2.11 -12.39 -4.41
CA LEU A 178 -1.93 -10.96 -4.69
C LEU A 178 -3.21 -10.30 -5.23
N ILE A 179 -4.27 -11.07 -5.52
CA ILE A 179 -5.53 -10.56 -6.06
C ILE A 179 -6.51 -10.37 -4.90
N ALA A 180 -7.03 -9.17 -4.73
CA ALA A 180 -8.05 -8.90 -3.73
C ALA A 180 -9.37 -9.60 -4.09
N GLU A 181 -10.16 -9.93 -3.09
CA GLU A 181 -11.49 -10.53 -3.26
C GLU A 181 -12.56 -9.43 -3.18
N PRO A 182 -13.50 -9.35 -4.14
CA PRO A 182 -14.65 -8.46 -4.02
C PRO A 182 -15.45 -8.79 -2.77
N ALA A 183 -15.84 -7.77 -2.02
CA ALA A 183 -16.63 -7.92 -0.81
C ALA A 183 -17.62 -6.77 -0.65
N GLU A 184 -18.60 -6.92 0.21
CA GLU A 184 -19.53 -5.84 0.53
C GLU A 184 -18.76 -4.62 1.07
N GLY A 185 -18.95 -3.48 0.42
CA GLY A 185 -18.28 -2.22 0.78
C GLY A 185 -16.85 -2.07 0.27
N GLY A 186 -16.34 -2.95 -0.62
CA GLY A 186 -15.02 -2.81 -1.23
C GLY A 186 -14.32 -4.11 -1.55
N TYR A 187 -13.06 -4.23 -1.15
CA TYR A 187 -12.21 -5.37 -1.44
C TYR A 187 -11.59 -5.93 -0.17
N ARG A 188 -11.63 -7.23 -0.02
CA ARG A 188 -10.91 -7.94 1.04
C ARG A 188 -9.53 -8.37 0.56
N PHE A 189 -8.52 -8.09 1.37
CA PHE A 189 -7.16 -8.58 1.15
C PHE A 189 -6.52 -8.99 2.48
N ASP A 190 -6.49 -10.29 2.74
CA ASP A 190 -5.84 -10.84 3.93
C ASP A 190 -4.33 -11.00 3.68
N VAL A 191 -3.51 -10.56 4.64
CA VAL A 191 -2.06 -10.75 4.61
C VAL A 191 -1.68 -11.93 5.48
N ARG A 192 -1.06 -12.94 4.90
CA ARG A 192 -0.52 -14.10 5.61
C ARG A 192 0.99 -14.04 5.59
N LEU A 193 1.58 -13.79 6.75
CA LEU A 193 3.02 -13.55 6.88
C LEU A 193 3.86 -14.81 6.63
N GLN A 194 3.28 -16.00 6.82
CA GLN A 194 3.98 -17.28 6.67
C GLN A 194 2.99 -18.44 6.52
N GLY A 195 3.45 -19.57 6.00
CA GLY A 195 2.68 -20.82 5.95
C GLY A 195 2.23 -21.20 4.53
N ALA A 196 1.34 -22.21 4.42
CA ALA A 196 0.94 -22.80 3.15
C ALA A 196 0.23 -21.80 2.20
N HIS A 197 -0.41 -20.80 2.76
CA HIS A 197 -1.12 -19.74 2.03
C HIS A 197 -0.44 -18.38 2.21
N GLU A 198 0.87 -18.38 2.46
CA GLU A 198 1.66 -17.16 2.59
C GLU A 198 1.40 -16.20 1.43
N THR A 199 1.14 -14.94 1.73
CA THR A 199 1.10 -13.89 0.72
C THR A 199 2.46 -13.80 0.02
N VAL A 200 2.49 -13.62 -1.29
CA VAL A 200 3.77 -13.40 -1.98
C VAL A 200 4.37 -12.08 -1.55
N PHE A 201 5.63 -12.11 -1.12
CA PHE A 201 6.40 -10.92 -0.78
C PHE A 201 7.56 -10.75 -1.76
N PHE A 202 7.84 -9.50 -2.11
CA PHE A 202 8.90 -9.12 -3.04
C PHE A 202 10.17 -8.74 -2.27
N ALA A 203 11.32 -9.18 -2.76
CA ALA A 203 12.61 -8.71 -2.30
C ALA A 203 12.95 -7.41 -3.03
N ILE A 204 13.13 -6.31 -2.28
CA ILE A 204 13.50 -5.00 -2.78
C ILE A 204 14.82 -4.57 -2.13
#